data_4673c1e262e1326e5952866239439322
#
_entry.id   4673c1e262e1326e5952866239439322
#
_cell.length_a   1.000
_cell.length_b   1.000
_cell.length_c   1.000
_cell.angle_alpha   90.00
_cell.angle_beta   90.00
_cell.angle_gamma   90.00
#
_symmetry.space_group_name_H-M   'P 1'
#
loop_
_entity.id
_entity.type
_entity.pdbx_description
1 polymer ?
#
loop_
_entity_poly.entity_id
_entity_poly.type
_entity_poly.pdbx_seq_one_letter_code
_entity_poly.pdbx_strand_id
1 'polypeptide(L)'
;MTLLGLSGVGKTRLATLLRKHDWFHYSGDYRIGTRYLDEAILDNVKQQVMGVPFLRKLLRSDSIYISNNITVDNLSPVSSFLGKVGNPERGGLPLKEFKRRQSLHRMAEIAAMKDVPEFIRKARDIYGYRHFVNDACAGLCELDDPNLIEVLAEHTLILYVEATDRNEPALLQRARERPILFREAFLDEQLSSYMKEHELEYVALVDPDDFAHWIVPELFRSRLPRYREIAAKYGYTVTTDELAAVRDDADFLKLLKQTIARRPN
;
A
#
# COMPACT_ATOMS: atom_id res chain seq x y z
N MET A 1 -7.63 -6.14 14.81
CA MET A 1 -7.56 -4.69 14.54
C MET A 1 -7.07 -4.41 13.13
N THR A 2 -7.32 -3.20 12.61
CA THR A 2 -6.82 -2.71 11.32
C THR A 2 -5.89 -1.52 11.55
N LEU A 3 -4.66 -1.61 11.05
CA LEU A 3 -3.66 -0.54 11.10
C LEU A 3 -3.78 0.34 9.87
N LEU A 4 -3.99 1.64 10.06
CA LEU A 4 -4.05 2.66 9.01
C LEU A 4 -2.86 3.61 9.09
N GLY A 5 -2.52 4.24 7.98
CA GLY A 5 -1.52 5.30 7.93
C GLY A 5 -0.63 5.23 6.69
N LEU A 6 0.18 6.24 6.51
CA LEU A 6 1.11 6.39 5.39
C LEU A 6 2.10 5.21 5.29
N SER A 7 2.72 5.05 4.14
CA SER A 7 3.81 4.09 3.97
C SER A 7 4.98 4.46 4.90
N GLY A 8 5.55 3.46 5.59
CA GLY A 8 6.72 3.67 6.44
C GLY A 8 6.46 4.08 7.89
N VAL A 9 5.20 4.39 8.30
CA VAL A 9 4.86 4.77 9.70
C VAL A 9 5.01 3.64 10.73
N GLY A 10 5.38 2.43 10.31
CA GLY A 10 5.66 1.32 11.21
C GLY A 10 4.56 0.27 11.35
N LYS A 11 3.51 0.31 10.52
CA LYS A 11 2.42 -0.70 10.52
C LYS A 11 2.95 -2.13 10.42
N THR A 12 3.71 -2.42 9.36
CA THR A 12 4.27 -3.76 9.10
C THR A 12 5.25 -4.18 10.20
N ARG A 13 6.06 -3.25 10.75
CA ARG A 13 6.92 -3.53 11.89
C ARG A 13 6.11 -3.99 13.10
N LEU A 14 5.04 -3.27 13.43
CA LEU A 14 4.14 -3.65 14.53
C LEU A 14 3.48 -5.00 14.26
N ALA A 15 2.91 -5.20 13.08
CA ALA A 15 2.25 -6.45 12.71
C ALA A 15 3.22 -7.65 12.78
N THR A 16 4.48 -7.48 12.34
CA THR A 16 5.53 -8.49 12.44
C THR A 16 5.93 -8.77 13.89
N LEU A 17 5.97 -7.75 14.74
CA LEU A 17 6.21 -7.90 16.17
C LEU A 17 5.07 -8.69 16.82
N LEU A 18 3.82 -8.32 16.59
CA LEU A 18 2.64 -8.97 17.15
C LEU A 18 2.49 -10.42 16.68
N ARG A 19 2.88 -10.74 15.45
CA ARG A 19 2.89 -12.12 14.92
C ARG A 19 3.70 -13.08 15.77
N LYS A 20 4.72 -12.61 16.52
CA LYS A 20 5.50 -13.42 17.45
C LYS A 20 4.76 -13.74 18.76
N HIS A 21 3.59 -13.14 18.98
CA HIS A 21 2.81 -13.16 20.22
C HIS A 21 1.35 -13.57 20.01
N ASP A 22 1.10 -14.62 19.23
CA ASP A 22 -0.23 -15.20 19.01
C ASP A 22 -1.22 -14.25 18.25
N TRP A 23 -0.69 -13.40 17.38
CA TRP A 23 -1.48 -12.58 16.47
C TRP A 23 -1.38 -13.09 15.04
N PHE A 24 -2.52 -13.30 14.39
CA PHE A 24 -2.54 -13.54 12.96
C PHE A 24 -2.24 -12.25 12.22
N HIS A 25 -1.17 -12.23 11.43
CA HIS A 25 -0.79 -11.09 10.61
C HIS A 25 -1.37 -11.24 9.20
N TYR A 26 -2.37 -10.44 8.88
CA TYR A 26 -2.90 -10.27 7.54
C TYR A 26 -2.23 -9.07 6.87
N SER A 27 -1.47 -9.29 5.81
CA SER A 27 -0.84 -8.21 5.03
C SER A 27 -1.67 -7.96 3.77
N GLY A 28 -2.23 -6.75 3.65
CA GLY A 28 -2.99 -6.32 2.47
C GLY A 28 -2.14 -6.35 1.20
N ASP A 29 -0.92 -5.82 1.26
CA ASP A 29 -0.02 -5.78 0.11
C ASP A 29 0.39 -7.19 -0.38
N TYR A 30 0.66 -8.11 0.56
CA TYR A 30 0.91 -9.52 0.21
C TYR A 30 -0.30 -10.16 -0.48
N ARG A 31 -1.50 -9.90 0.04
CA ARG A 31 -2.75 -10.43 -0.52
C ARG A 31 -3.03 -9.88 -1.91
N ILE A 32 -2.79 -8.58 -2.13
CA ILE A 32 -2.86 -7.93 -3.44
C ILE A 32 -1.94 -8.65 -4.43
N GLY A 33 -0.68 -8.80 -4.08
CA GLY A 33 0.32 -9.38 -4.98
C GLY A 33 0.07 -10.84 -5.32
N THR A 34 -0.31 -11.66 -4.32
CA THR A 34 -0.41 -13.12 -4.48
C THR A 34 -1.78 -13.61 -4.96
N ARG A 35 -2.84 -12.83 -4.74
CA ARG A 35 -4.20 -13.27 -5.10
C ARG A 35 -4.80 -12.48 -6.26
N TYR A 36 -4.58 -11.17 -6.28
CA TYR A 36 -5.31 -10.29 -7.17
C TYR A 36 -4.49 -9.75 -8.34
N LEU A 37 -3.16 -9.62 -8.18
CA LEU A 37 -2.27 -9.12 -9.23
C LEU A 37 -1.24 -10.14 -9.73
N ASP A 38 -1.18 -11.34 -9.19
CA ASP A 38 -0.16 -12.34 -9.54
C ASP A 38 -0.12 -12.61 -11.05
N GLU A 39 -1.26 -12.90 -11.65
CA GLU A 39 -1.38 -13.15 -13.09
C GLU A 39 -0.99 -11.91 -13.91
N ALA A 40 -1.48 -10.71 -13.55
CA ALA A 40 -1.17 -9.48 -14.26
C ALA A 40 0.33 -9.12 -14.18
N ILE A 41 0.97 -9.37 -13.04
CA ILE A 41 2.41 -9.20 -12.86
C ILE A 41 3.17 -10.19 -13.75
N LEU A 42 2.81 -11.48 -13.70
CA LEU A 42 3.44 -12.51 -14.49
C LEU A 42 3.30 -12.27 -15.99
N ASP A 43 2.13 -11.86 -16.45
CA ASP A 43 1.89 -11.54 -17.85
C ASP A 43 2.71 -10.35 -18.32
N ASN A 44 2.85 -9.32 -17.49
CA ASN A 44 3.73 -8.19 -17.78
C ASN A 44 5.19 -8.64 -17.91
N VAL A 45 5.68 -9.50 -17.00
CA VAL A 45 7.05 -10.04 -17.06
C VAL A 45 7.23 -10.90 -18.31
N LYS A 46 6.29 -11.83 -18.58
CA LYS A 46 6.33 -12.68 -19.80
C LYS A 46 6.34 -11.84 -21.07
N GLN A 47 5.55 -10.76 -21.13
CA GLN A 47 5.53 -9.87 -22.30
C GLN A 47 6.91 -9.22 -22.52
N GLN A 48 7.61 -8.79 -21.48
CA GLN A 48 8.97 -8.27 -21.59
C GLN A 48 9.96 -9.35 -22.06
N VAL A 49 9.89 -10.54 -21.48
CA VAL A 49 10.74 -11.70 -21.86
C VAL A 49 10.52 -12.12 -23.30
N MET A 50 9.28 -12.06 -23.80
CA MET A 50 8.95 -12.35 -25.22
C MET A 50 9.59 -11.36 -26.21
N GLY A 51 10.05 -10.20 -25.76
CA GLY A 51 10.87 -9.27 -26.55
C GLY A 51 12.28 -9.80 -26.83
N VAL A 52 12.79 -10.73 -26.01
CA VAL A 52 14.13 -11.30 -26.14
C VAL A 52 14.10 -12.61 -26.94
N PRO A 53 14.67 -12.70 -28.17
CA PRO A 53 14.50 -13.86 -29.05
C PRO A 53 14.87 -15.21 -28.42
N PHE A 54 15.98 -15.25 -27.67
CA PHE A 54 16.46 -16.46 -26.99
C PHE A 54 15.45 -16.94 -25.93
N LEU A 55 14.99 -16.04 -25.06
CA LEU A 55 14.05 -16.37 -23.98
C LEU A 55 12.66 -16.71 -24.54
N ARG A 56 12.22 -16.03 -25.60
CA ARG A 56 10.98 -16.34 -26.31
C ARG A 56 10.95 -17.79 -26.79
N LYS A 57 12.04 -18.30 -27.37
CA LYS A 57 12.14 -19.68 -27.82
C LYS A 57 11.96 -20.65 -26.66
N LEU A 58 12.62 -20.41 -25.53
CA LEU A 58 12.57 -21.26 -24.35
C LEU A 58 11.17 -21.25 -23.69
N LEU A 59 10.51 -20.08 -23.59
CA LEU A 59 9.14 -20.00 -23.07
C LEU A 59 8.14 -20.73 -23.94
N ARG A 60 8.26 -20.61 -25.29
CA ARG A 60 7.34 -21.25 -26.22
C ARG A 60 7.51 -22.76 -26.32
N SER A 61 8.65 -23.28 -25.88
CA SER A 61 8.96 -24.73 -25.85
C SER A 61 8.81 -25.33 -24.45
N ASP A 62 8.23 -24.59 -23.50
CA ASP A 62 8.08 -24.98 -22.08
C ASP A 62 9.40 -25.44 -21.44
N SER A 63 10.54 -24.92 -21.95
CA SER A 63 11.87 -25.22 -21.42
C SER A 63 12.22 -24.36 -20.19
N ILE A 64 11.51 -23.27 -19.98
CA ILE A 64 11.58 -22.40 -18.80
C ILE A 64 10.17 -21.98 -18.37
N TYR A 65 10.00 -21.69 -17.09
CA TYR A 65 8.82 -21.02 -16.57
C TYR A 65 9.23 -19.81 -15.73
N ILE A 66 8.29 -18.88 -15.57
CA ILE A 66 8.48 -17.68 -14.75
C ILE A 66 7.44 -17.72 -13.64
N SER A 67 7.87 -17.48 -12.42
CA SER A 67 6.99 -17.37 -11.25
C SER A 67 7.36 -16.14 -10.42
N ASN A 68 6.38 -15.59 -9.71
CA ASN A 68 6.61 -14.54 -8.72
C ASN A 68 7.12 -15.13 -7.41
N ASN A 69 8.05 -14.43 -6.76
CA ASN A 69 8.42 -14.67 -5.37
C ASN A 69 7.96 -13.49 -4.51
N ILE A 70 6.66 -13.44 -4.24
CA ILE A 70 6.04 -12.39 -3.43
C ILE A 70 5.92 -12.91 -1.99
N THR A 71 6.48 -12.17 -1.04
CA THR A 71 6.35 -12.41 0.40
C THR A 71 5.98 -11.11 1.10
N VAL A 72 5.64 -11.18 2.40
CA VAL A 72 5.37 -9.95 3.20
C VAL A 72 6.59 -9.01 3.20
N ASP A 73 7.80 -9.58 3.14
CA ASP A 73 9.06 -8.82 3.16
C ASP A 73 9.57 -8.46 1.75
N ASN A 74 9.03 -9.12 0.70
CA ASN A 74 9.40 -8.87 -0.69
C ASN A 74 8.16 -8.56 -1.55
N LEU A 75 7.87 -7.29 -1.72
CA LEU A 75 6.79 -6.77 -2.55
C LEU A 75 7.31 -6.15 -3.86
N SER A 76 8.58 -6.36 -4.20
CA SER A 76 9.21 -5.82 -5.41
C SER A 76 8.46 -6.13 -6.70
N PRO A 77 7.87 -7.34 -6.90
CA PRO A 77 7.11 -7.61 -8.12
C PRO A 77 5.88 -6.71 -8.27
N VAL A 78 5.16 -6.44 -7.16
CA VAL A 78 4.01 -5.51 -7.14
C VAL A 78 4.48 -4.09 -7.46
N SER A 79 5.57 -3.67 -6.82
CA SER A 79 6.17 -2.35 -7.01
C SER A 79 6.61 -2.12 -8.45
N SER A 80 7.31 -3.09 -9.04
CA SER A 80 7.78 -3.02 -10.44
C SER A 80 6.62 -3.03 -11.44
N PHE A 81 5.56 -3.77 -11.15
CA PHE A 81 4.36 -3.79 -11.98
C PHE A 81 3.67 -2.42 -12.00
N LEU A 82 3.51 -1.77 -10.86
CA LEU A 82 2.87 -0.45 -10.80
C LEU A 82 3.66 0.61 -11.58
N GLY A 83 4.96 0.62 -11.47
CA GLY A 83 5.84 1.54 -12.19
C GLY A 83 5.63 3.00 -11.84
N LYS A 84 6.14 3.87 -12.68
CA LYS A 84 6.03 5.34 -12.60
C LYS A 84 5.55 5.87 -13.94
N VAL A 85 4.75 6.95 -13.95
CA VAL A 85 4.33 7.60 -15.19
C VAL A 85 5.46 8.47 -15.74
N GLY A 86 5.61 8.53 -17.07
CA GLY A 86 6.57 9.41 -17.71
C GLY A 86 7.24 8.80 -18.94
N ASN A 87 8.45 9.28 -19.23
CA ASN A 87 9.24 8.91 -20.40
C ASN A 87 9.60 7.42 -20.42
N PRO A 88 9.13 6.64 -21.43
CA PRO A 88 9.44 5.21 -21.54
C PRO A 88 10.93 4.91 -21.70
N GLU A 89 11.71 5.80 -22.32
CA GLU A 89 13.16 5.63 -22.49
C GLU A 89 13.93 5.74 -21.16
N ARG A 90 13.29 6.38 -20.15
CA ARG A 90 13.78 6.50 -18.77
C ARG A 90 13.10 5.54 -17.81
N GLY A 91 12.43 4.49 -18.31
CA GLY A 91 11.74 3.49 -17.50
C GLY A 91 10.36 3.92 -17.02
N GLY A 92 9.81 5.02 -17.52
CA GLY A 92 8.44 5.46 -17.26
C GLY A 92 7.41 4.65 -18.04
N LEU A 93 6.17 4.74 -17.62
CA LEU A 93 5.03 4.18 -18.32
C LEU A 93 4.26 5.27 -19.07
N PRO A 94 3.75 4.97 -20.28
CA PRO A 94 2.75 5.84 -20.91
C PRO A 94 1.56 6.05 -19.98
N LEU A 95 0.98 7.25 -19.95
CA LEU A 95 -0.10 7.62 -19.02
C LEU A 95 -1.27 6.64 -19.01
N LYS A 96 -1.69 6.18 -20.21
CA LYS A 96 -2.79 5.21 -20.34
C LYS A 96 -2.47 3.89 -19.64
N GLU A 97 -1.26 3.37 -19.80
CA GLU A 97 -0.84 2.13 -19.17
C GLU A 97 -0.64 2.31 -17.66
N PHE A 98 -0.07 3.43 -17.23
CA PHE A 98 0.04 3.74 -15.81
C PHE A 98 -1.34 3.79 -15.13
N LYS A 99 -2.31 4.52 -15.69
CA LYS A 99 -3.69 4.57 -15.18
C LYS A 99 -4.36 3.20 -15.15
N ARG A 100 -4.15 2.36 -16.16
CA ARG A 100 -4.66 0.99 -16.18
C ARG A 100 -4.11 0.17 -15.01
N ARG A 101 -2.81 0.25 -14.73
CA ARG A 101 -2.18 -0.47 -13.60
C ARG A 101 -2.64 0.09 -12.25
N GLN A 102 -2.80 1.40 -12.12
CA GLN A 102 -3.38 2.05 -10.95
C GLN A 102 -4.81 1.54 -10.68
N SER A 103 -5.63 1.42 -11.71
CA SER A 103 -7.01 0.89 -11.58
C SER A 103 -7.03 -0.57 -11.16
N LEU A 104 -6.16 -1.42 -11.72
CA LEU A 104 -6.02 -2.82 -11.30
C LEU A 104 -5.60 -2.94 -9.83
N HIS A 105 -4.63 -2.14 -9.41
CA HIS A 105 -4.18 -2.13 -8.02
C HIS A 105 -5.28 -1.66 -7.06
N ARG A 106 -6.02 -0.61 -7.43
CA ARG A 106 -7.15 -0.13 -6.65
C ARG A 106 -8.22 -1.21 -6.44
N MET A 107 -8.61 -1.90 -7.52
CA MET A 107 -9.57 -3.02 -7.43
C MET A 107 -9.05 -4.14 -6.55
N ALA A 108 -7.77 -4.48 -6.69
CA ALA A 108 -7.10 -5.49 -5.88
C ALA A 108 -7.05 -5.12 -4.38
N GLU A 109 -6.78 -3.85 -4.07
CA GLU A 109 -6.76 -3.34 -2.69
C GLU A 109 -8.15 -3.40 -2.04
N ILE A 110 -9.20 -2.97 -2.77
CA ILE A 110 -10.60 -3.10 -2.32
C ILE A 110 -10.94 -4.57 -2.05
N ALA A 111 -10.62 -5.46 -2.97
CA ALA A 111 -10.90 -6.89 -2.83
C ALA A 111 -10.12 -7.50 -1.64
N ALA A 112 -8.84 -7.18 -1.48
CA ALA A 112 -8.04 -7.63 -0.36
C ALA A 112 -8.60 -7.16 1.00
N MET A 113 -9.09 -5.92 1.08
CA MET A 113 -9.70 -5.44 2.32
C MET A 113 -11.06 -6.08 2.59
N LYS A 114 -11.84 -6.40 1.54
CA LYS A 114 -13.11 -7.17 1.68
C LYS A 114 -12.89 -8.62 2.12
N ASP A 115 -11.70 -9.19 1.94
CA ASP A 115 -11.35 -10.51 2.46
C ASP A 115 -11.13 -10.53 3.99
N VAL A 116 -10.89 -9.39 4.63
CA VAL A 116 -10.53 -9.31 6.06
C VAL A 116 -11.50 -10.05 6.98
N PRO A 117 -12.84 -9.91 6.89
CA PRO A 117 -13.78 -10.65 7.74
C PRO A 117 -13.66 -12.18 7.61
N GLU A 118 -13.44 -12.67 6.38
CA GLU A 118 -13.22 -14.09 6.13
C GLU A 118 -11.90 -14.57 6.76
N PHE A 119 -10.84 -13.79 6.66
CA PHE A 119 -9.55 -14.13 7.26
C PHE A 119 -9.54 -14.07 8.79
N ILE A 120 -10.36 -13.22 9.41
CA ILE A 120 -10.58 -13.23 10.86
C ILE A 120 -11.18 -14.59 11.28
N ARG A 121 -12.21 -15.09 10.54
CA ARG A 121 -12.78 -16.41 10.80
C ARG A 121 -11.75 -17.53 10.60
N LYS A 122 -11.02 -17.52 9.49
CA LYS A 122 -9.95 -18.51 9.23
C LYS A 122 -8.86 -18.50 10.29
N ALA A 123 -8.42 -17.32 10.71
CA ALA A 123 -7.41 -17.17 11.75
C ALA A 123 -7.84 -17.84 13.05
N ARG A 124 -9.09 -17.65 13.44
CA ARG A 124 -9.67 -18.27 14.64
C ARG A 124 -9.96 -19.76 14.46
N ASP A 125 -10.74 -20.11 13.42
CA ASP A 125 -11.39 -21.41 13.32
C ASP A 125 -10.45 -22.51 12.75
N ILE A 126 -9.44 -22.11 11.94
CA ILE A 126 -8.49 -23.04 11.32
C ILE A 126 -7.15 -23.03 12.09
N TYR A 127 -6.66 -21.85 12.43
CA TYR A 127 -5.30 -21.69 12.98
C TYR A 127 -5.26 -21.47 14.48
N GLY A 128 -6.42 -21.25 15.15
CA GLY A 128 -6.52 -21.08 16.60
C GLY A 128 -5.97 -19.76 17.15
N TYR A 129 -5.72 -18.77 16.31
CA TYR A 129 -5.26 -17.44 16.75
C TYR A 129 -6.35 -16.71 17.53
N ARG A 130 -6.00 -16.14 18.66
CA ARG A 130 -6.90 -15.31 19.48
C ARG A 130 -6.95 -13.86 19.02
N HIS A 131 -5.92 -13.40 18.37
CA HIS A 131 -5.75 -12.02 17.93
C HIS A 131 -5.50 -11.92 16.43
N PHE A 132 -5.96 -10.83 15.83
CA PHE A 132 -5.82 -10.58 14.40
C PHE A 132 -5.38 -9.14 14.15
N VAL A 133 -4.36 -8.96 13.31
CA VAL A 133 -3.89 -7.66 12.85
C VAL A 133 -3.93 -7.60 11.32
N ASN A 134 -4.72 -6.67 10.79
CA ASN A 134 -4.73 -6.27 9.39
C ASN A 134 -3.73 -5.13 9.20
N ASP A 135 -2.62 -5.40 8.53
CA ASP A 135 -1.66 -4.40 8.05
C ASP A 135 -2.19 -3.88 6.72
N ALA A 136 -3.04 -2.84 6.79
CA ALA A 136 -3.68 -2.28 5.62
C ALA A 136 -2.71 -1.46 4.77
N CYS A 137 -2.96 -1.46 3.45
CA CYS A 137 -2.16 -0.73 2.48
C CYS A 137 -2.23 0.78 2.74
N ALA A 138 -1.19 1.50 2.32
CA ALA A 138 -1.11 2.95 2.49
C ALA A 138 -2.04 3.75 1.56
N GLY A 139 -2.71 3.07 0.62
CA GLY A 139 -3.68 3.65 -0.31
C GLY A 139 -5.12 3.64 0.20
N LEU A 140 -5.42 3.01 1.34
CA LEU A 140 -6.79 2.76 1.78
C LEU A 140 -7.68 4.01 1.81
N CYS A 141 -7.17 5.17 2.21
CA CYS A 141 -7.91 6.42 2.21
C CYS A 141 -8.20 6.99 0.80
N GLU A 142 -7.59 6.41 -0.26
CA GLU A 142 -7.77 6.82 -1.66
C GLU A 142 -8.79 5.96 -2.42
N LEU A 143 -9.33 4.92 -1.77
CA LEU A 143 -10.17 3.94 -2.46
C LEU A 143 -11.57 4.47 -2.77
N ASP A 144 -12.02 5.52 -2.08
CA ASP A 144 -13.34 6.14 -2.22
C ASP A 144 -14.49 5.11 -2.14
N ASP A 145 -14.33 4.09 -1.28
CA ASP A 145 -15.37 3.09 -0.96
C ASP A 145 -15.76 3.25 0.52
N PRO A 146 -16.82 4.03 0.83
CA PRO A 146 -17.25 4.29 2.20
C PRO A 146 -17.69 3.00 2.92
N ASN A 147 -18.30 2.05 2.20
CA ASN A 147 -18.73 0.78 2.78
C ASN A 147 -17.55 -0.07 3.24
N LEU A 148 -16.39 0.07 2.60
CA LEU A 148 -15.20 -0.70 2.97
C LEU A 148 -14.69 -0.35 4.37
N ILE A 149 -14.65 0.94 4.69
CA ILE A 149 -14.23 1.40 6.02
C ILE A 149 -15.22 0.96 7.08
N GLU A 150 -16.53 1.01 6.78
CA GLU A 150 -17.59 0.54 7.69
C GLU A 150 -17.46 -0.95 7.98
N VAL A 151 -17.27 -1.78 6.96
CA VAL A 151 -17.03 -3.23 7.11
C VAL A 151 -15.78 -3.51 7.95
N LEU A 152 -14.69 -2.77 7.74
CA LEU A 152 -13.48 -2.92 8.56
C LEU A 152 -13.73 -2.51 10.01
N ALA A 153 -14.48 -1.43 10.24
CA ALA A 153 -14.83 -0.94 11.58
C ALA A 153 -15.79 -1.86 12.35
N GLU A 154 -16.71 -2.54 11.65
CA GLU A 154 -17.59 -3.54 12.25
C GLU A 154 -16.83 -4.79 12.75
N HIS A 155 -15.74 -5.16 12.06
CA HIS A 155 -15.01 -6.40 12.34
C HIS A 155 -13.70 -6.19 13.09
N THR A 156 -13.16 -4.97 13.08
CA THR A 156 -11.86 -4.65 13.67
C THR A 156 -11.85 -3.28 14.36
N LEU A 157 -11.06 -3.16 15.41
CA LEU A 157 -10.69 -1.84 15.93
C LEU A 157 -9.75 -1.17 14.92
N ILE A 158 -10.11 0.03 14.46
CA ILE A 158 -9.30 0.83 13.56
C ILE A 158 -8.28 1.65 14.37
N LEU A 159 -7.00 1.52 14.03
CA LEU A 159 -5.91 2.25 14.65
C LEU A 159 -5.10 2.99 13.58
N TYR A 160 -5.23 4.30 13.56
CA TYR A 160 -4.43 5.18 12.70
C TYR A 160 -3.09 5.46 13.34
N VAL A 161 -2.01 5.20 12.59
CA VAL A 161 -0.64 5.56 12.97
C VAL A 161 -0.30 6.88 12.30
N GLU A 162 -0.35 7.95 13.07
CA GLU A 162 -0.08 9.30 12.61
C GLU A 162 1.41 9.59 12.60
N ALA A 163 1.90 10.10 11.47
CA ALA A 163 3.28 10.58 11.35
C ALA A 163 3.45 11.85 12.19
N THR A 164 4.56 11.94 12.91
CA THR A 164 4.97 13.19 13.57
C THR A 164 5.87 13.99 12.63
N ASP A 165 5.93 15.31 12.81
CA ASP A 165 6.79 16.22 12.03
C ASP A 165 8.26 15.75 12.01
N ARG A 166 8.69 15.14 13.10
CA ARG A 166 10.04 14.56 13.24
C ARG A 166 10.32 13.43 12.25
N ASN A 167 9.29 12.65 11.92
CA ASN A 167 9.42 11.45 11.09
C ASN A 167 9.06 11.71 9.62
N GLU A 168 8.36 12.81 9.32
CA GLU A 168 7.89 13.14 7.98
C GLU A 168 9.00 13.14 6.92
N PRO A 169 10.19 13.76 7.11
CA PRO A 169 11.25 13.76 6.09
C PRO A 169 11.71 12.34 5.71
N ALA A 170 11.85 11.44 6.69
CA ALA A 170 12.24 10.06 6.44
C ALA A 170 11.15 9.26 5.73
N LEU A 171 9.87 9.56 6.00
CA LEU A 171 8.74 8.94 5.31
C LEU A 171 8.65 9.39 3.87
N LEU A 172 8.83 10.67 3.60
CA LEU A 172 8.87 11.24 2.25
C LEU A 172 9.99 10.62 1.41
N GLN A 173 11.18 10.48 1.97
CA GLN A 173 12.30 9.84 1.28
C GLN A 173 11.98 8.38 0.91
N ARG A 174 11.46 7.59 1.86
CA ARG A 174 11.10 6.18 1.61
C ARG A 174 9.97 6.01 0.60
N ALA A 175 9.01 6.93 0.60
CA ALA A 175 7.89 6.88 -0.33
C ALA A 175 8.30 7.14 -1.77
N ARG A 176 9.33 7.96 -2.00
CA ARG A 176 9.88 8.26 -3.34
C ARG A 176 10.41 7.03 -4.07
N GLU A 177 10.88 6.04 -3.32
CA GLU A 177 11.45 4.79 -3.85
C GLU A 177 10.38 3.72 -4.13
N ARG A 178 9.11 3.98 -3.78
CA ARG A 178 8.01 3.01 -3.90
C ARG A 178 6.93 3.51 -4.85
N PRO A 179 6.36 2.62 -5.67
CA PRO A 179 5.17 2.96 -6.44
C PRO A 179 4.02 3.27 -5.48
N ILE A 180 3.25 4.26 -5.84
CA ILE A 180 2.17 4.78 -5.00
C ILE A 180 0.86 4.68 -5.78
N LEU A 181 -0.22 4.36 -5.07
CA LEU A 181 -1.57 4.46 -5.59
C LEU A 181 -2.02 5.92 -5.55
N PHE A 182 -2.58 6.40 -6.65
CA PHE A 182 -3.16 7.74 -6.79
C PHE A 182 -4.65 7.64 -7.11
N ARG A 183 -5.43 8.59 -6.60
CA ARG A 183 -6.73 8.86 -7.20
C ARG A 183 -6.52 9.49 -8.58
N GLU A 184 -7.32 9.07 -9.55
CA GLU A 184 -7.14 9.51 -10.94
C GLU A 184 -7.22 11.03 -11.07
N ALA A 185 -8.23 11.66 -10.46
CA ALA A 185 -8.38 13.11 -10.49
C ALA A 185 -7.17 13.86 -9.87
N PHE A 186 -6.64 13.35 -8.74
CA PHE A 186 -5.45 13.92 -8.11
C PHE A 186 -4.23 13.80 -9.03
N LEU A 187 -4.02 12.61 -9.63
CA LEU A 187 -2.92 12.39 -10.57
C LEU A 187 -3.00 13.34 -11.76
N ASP A 188 -4.18 13.51 -12.36
CA ASP A 188 -4.38 14.37 -13.54
C ASP A 188 -4.11 15.84 -13.22
N GLU A 189 -4.58 16.32 -12.08
CA GLU A 189 -4.33 17.66 -11.60
C GLU A 189 -2.83 17.91 -11.36
N GLN A 190 -2.18 17.02 -10.62
CA GLN A 190 -0.77 17.17 -10.28
C GLN A 190 0.15 17.02 -11.49
N LEU A 191 -0.16 16.08 -12.39
CA LEU A 191 0.60 15.90 -13.63
C LEU A 191 0.49 17.13 -14.53
N SER A 192 -0.71 17.72 -14.65
CA SER A 192 -0.91 18.97 -15.40
C SER A 192 -0.13 20.14 -14.78
N SER A 193 -0.12 20.25 -13.46
CA SER A 193 0.62 21.28 -12.74
C SER A 193 2.12 21.14 -12.93
N TYR A 194 2.65 19.91 -12.79
CA TYR A 194 4.05 19.60 -13.02
C TYR A 194 4.48 19.94 -14.46
N MET A 195 3.69 19.50 -15.46
CA MET A 195 3.99 19.75 -16.86
C MET A 195 4.01 21.25 -17.18
N LYS A 196 3.10 22.01 -16.60
CA LYS A 196 3.07 23.48 -16.75
C LYS A 196 4.27 24.14 -16.11
N GLU A 197 4.66 23.73 -14.91
CA GLU A 197 5.83 24.28 -14.20
C GLU A 197 7.15 24.01 -14.93
N HIS A 198 7.24 22.84 -15.58
CA HIS A 198 8.44 22.42 -16.32
C HIS A 198 8.37 22.67 -17.85
N GLU A 199 7.35 23.40 -18.31
CA GLU A 199 7.14 23.73 -19.74
C GLU A 199 7.12 22.50 -20.66
N LEU A 200 6.50 21.38 -20.19
CA LEU A 200 6.42 20.13 -20.94
C LEU A 200 5.10 20.03 -21.71
N GLU A 201 5.17 19.72 -23.01
CA GLU A 201 3.97 19.56 -23.87
C GLU A 201 3.33 18.18 -23.75
N TYR A 202 4.15 17.12 -23.50
CA TYR A 202 3.69 15.73 -23.51
C TYR A 202 4.16 14.97 -22.29
N VAL A 203 3.33 14.07 -21.77
CA VAL A 203 3.68 13.18 -20.65
C VAL A 203 4.92 12.32 -20.94
N ALA A 204 5.17 12.00 -22.21
CA ALA A 204 6.36 11.26 -22.64
C ALA A 204 7.69 12.02 -22.42
N LEU A 205 7.64 13.30 -22.07
CA LEU A 205 8.81 14.12 -21.73
C LEU A 205 9.04 14.20 -20.21
N VAL A 206 8.06 13.78 -19.41
CA VAL A 206 8.16 13.78 -17.94
C VAL A 206 9.23 12.78 -17.49
N ASP A 207 10.20 13.23 -16.71
CA ASP A 207 11.11 12.31 -16.01
C ASP A 207 10.34 11.58 -14.89
N PRO A 208 10.32 10.23 -14.90
CA PRO A 208 9.52 9.46 -13.94
C PRO A 208 9.98 9.63 -12.48
N ASP A 209 11.28 9.80 -12.27
CA ASP A 209 11.86 9.94 -10.94
C ASP A 209 11.67 11.34 -10.39
N ASP A 210 11.90 12.36 -11.22
CA ASP A 210 11.67 13.76 -10.84
C ASP A 210 10.20 14.02 -10.52
N PHE A 211 9.29 13.51 -11.34
CA PHE A 211 7.86 13.62 -11.05
C PHE A 211 7.48 12.90 -9.75
N ALA A 212 8.01 11.70 -9.50
CA ALA A 212 7.77 11.00 -8.25
C ALA A 212 8.29 11.78 -7.04
N HIS A 213 9.43 12.45 -7.16
CA HIS A 213 9.97 13.33 -6.12
C HIS A 213 9.09 14.55 -5.87
N TRP A 214 8.55 15.14 -6.92
CA TRP A 214 7.71 16.33 -6.86
C TRP A 214 6.32 16.04 -6.26
N ILE A 215 5.67 14.92 -6.66
CA ILE A 215 4.28 14.62 -6.29
C ILE A 215 4.11 14.05 -4.88
N VAL A 216 5.13 13.35 -4.34
CA VAL A 216 5.00 12.63 -3.06
C VAL A 216 4.66 13.54 -1.87
N PRO A 217 5.26 14.72 -1.68
CA PRO A 217 4.87 15.64 -0.60
C PRO A 217 3.40 16.06 -0.70
N GLU A 218 2.92 16.37 -1.91
CA GLU A 218 1.54 16.79 -2.14
C GLU A 218 0.56 15.65 -1.83
N LEU A 219 0.91 14.43 -2.23
CA LEU A 219 0.12 13.25 -1.91
C LEU A 219 0.02 13.03 -0.40
N PHE A 220 1.11 13.19 0.34
CA PHE A 220 1.11 13.06 1.80
C PHE A 220 0.19 14.09 2.45
N ARG A 221 0.30 15.35 2.04
CA ARG A 221 -0.59 16.42 2.53
C ARG A 221 -2.06 16.13 2.24
N SER A 222 -2.38 15.57 1.07
CA SER A 222 -3.76 15.23 0.69
C SER A 222 -4.34 14.06 1.50
N ARG A 223 -3.50 13.12 1.96
CA ARG A 223 -3.91 11.93 2.71
C ARG A 223 -4.11 12.14 4.19
N LEU A 224 -3.32 13.01 4.81
CA LEU A 224 -3.37 13.24 6.26
C LEU A 224 -4.77 13.57 6.78
N PRO A 225 -5.50 14.57 6.21
CA PRO A 225 -6.85 14.89 6.68
C PRO A 225 -7.82 13.73 6.51
N ARG A 226 -7.70 12.94 5.43
CA ARG A 226 -8.56 11.76 5.19
C ARG A 226 -8.35 10.67 6.24
N TYR A 227 -7.11 10.36 6.59
CA TYR A 227 -6.83 9.41 7.66
C TYR A 227 -7.32 9.89 9.02
N ARG A 228 -7.16 11.20 9.32
CA ARG A 228 -7.69 11.81 10.55
C ARG A 228 -9.21 11.71 10.62
N GLU A 229 -9.90 11.96 9.51
CA GLU A 229 -11.36 11.81 9.42
C GLU A 229 -11.81 10.38 9.66
N ILE A 230 -11.16 9.39 9.03
CA ILE A 230 -11.44 7.96 9.26
C ILE A 230 -11.23 7.61 10.74
N ALA A 231 -10.11 8.03 11.33
CA ALA A 231 -9.80 7.74 12.73
C ALA A 231 -10.78 8.42 13.69
N ALA A 232 -11.16 9.66 13.42
CA ALA A 232 -12.14 10.41 14.23
C ALA A 232 -13.51 9.73 14.23
N LYS A 233 -13.95 9.23 13.07
CA LYS A 233 -15.26 8.59 12.95
C LYS A 233 -15.26 7.15 13.44
N TYR A 234 -14.28 6.35 13.08
CA TYR A 234 -14.33 4.89 13.22
C TYR A 234 -13.26 4.30 14.14
N GLY A 235 -12.28 5.06 14.61
CA GLY A 235 -11.12 4.46 15.26
C GLY A 235 -10.42 5.33 16.29
N TYR A 236 -9.14 5.06 16.44
CA TYR A 236 -8.26 5.71 17.39
C TYR A 236 -6.96 6.11 16.70
N THR A 237 -6.23 7.08 17.28
CA THR A 237 -4.96 7.56 16.74
C THR A 237 -3.83 7.31 17.73
N VAL A 238 -2.71 6.78 17.23
CA VAL A 238 -1.41 6.74 17.92
C VAL A 238 -0.37 7.39 17.04
N THR A 239 0.66 7.95 17.62
CA THR A 239 1.76 8.55 16.86
C THR A 239 2.84 7.51 16.52
N THR A 240 3.64 7.82 15.51
CA THR A 240 4.84 7.03 15.17
C THR A 240 5.80 6.92 16.34
N ASP A 241 5.92 7.96 17.17
CA ASP A 241 6.82 7.98 18.33
C ASP A 241 6.31 7.07 19.45
N GLU A 242 5.00 7.08 19.74
CA GLU A 242 4.37 6.15 20.68
C GLU A 242 4.55 4.69 20.20
N LEU A 243 4.35 4.47 18.91
CA LEU A 243 4.52 3.14 18.32
C LEU A 243 5.97 2.64 18.30
N ALA A 244 6.93 3.56 18.16
CA ALA A 244 8.36 3.24 18.20
C ALA A 244 8.81 2.71 19.56
N ALA A 245 8.14 3.11 20.64
CA ALA A 245 8.42 2.67 22.00
C ALA A 245 7.91 1.25 22.30
N VAL A 246 7.04 0.68 21.47
CA VAL A 246 6.48 -0.67 21.62
C VAL A 246 7.53 -1.72 21.30
N ARG A 247 7.82 -2.62 22.25
CA ARG A 247 8.82 -3.70 22.16
C ARG A 247 8.21 -5.09 22.10
N ASP A 248 7.01 -5.26 22.66
CA ASP A 248 6.26 -6.52 22.71
C ASP A 248 4.74 -6.27 22.66
N ASP A 249 3.96 -7.32 22.74
CA ASP A 249 2.50 -7.25 22.73
C ASP A 249 1.92 -6.63 24.01
N ALA A 250 2.58 -6.80 25.15
CA ALA A 250 2.15 -6.20 26.42
C ALA A 250 2.29 -4.68 26.39
N ASP A 251 3.42 -4.15 25.88
CA ASP A 251 3.64 -2.72 25.65
C ASP A 251 2.55 -2.19 24.70
N PHE A 252 2.27 -2.94 23.62
CA PHE A 252 1.24 -2.55 22.65
C PHE A 252 -0.17 -2.51 23.27
N LEU A 253 -0.55 -3.53 24.02
CA LEU A 253 -1.86 -3.58 24.67
C LEU A 253 -2.02 -2.46 25.73
N LYS A 254 -0.93 -2.08 26.41
CA LYS A 254 -0.91 -0.95 27.32
C LYS A 254 -1.14 0.37 26.56
N LEU A 255 -0.40 0.58 25.46
CA LEU A 255 -0.59 1.76 24.59
C LEU A 255 -2.03 1.83 24.08
N LEU A 256 -2.59 0.73 23.61
CA LEU A 256 -3.95 0.68 23.09
C LEU A 256 -4.98 1.04 24.15
N LYS A 257 -4.87 0.52 25.38
CA LYS A 257 -5.73 0.87 26.51
C LYS A 257 -5.67 2.38 26.84
N GLN A 258 -4.48 2.94 26.85
CA GLN A 258 -4.29 4.37 27.09
C GLN A 258 -4.91 5.22 25.97
N THR A 259 -4.76 4.78 24.71
CA THR A 259 -5.31 5.47 23.55
C THR A 259 -6.84 5.46 23.55
N ILE A 260 -7.44 4.32 23.90
CA ILE A 260 -8.91 4.21 24.05
C ILE A 260 -9.42 5.13 25.16
N ALA A 261 -8.71 5.19 26.30
CA ALA A 261 -9.11 6.03 27.43
C ALA A 261 -8.97 7.56 27.16
N ARG A 262 -8.15 7.96 26.21
CA ARG A 262 -7.98 9.37 25.81
C ARG A 262 -9.09 9.90 24.91
N ARG A 263 -9.87 9.02 24.28
CA ARG A 263 -10.97 9.45 23.40
C ARG A 263 -12.09 10.00 24.29
N PRO A 264 -12.46 11.29 24.17
CA PRO A 264 -13.65 11.81 24.85
C PRO A 264 -14.89 11.10 24.27
N ASN A 265 -15.81 10.73 25.15
CA ASN A 265 -17.13 10.16 24.78
C ASN A 265 -17.91 11.12 23.91
#